data_f23d57b4da2b8b949391f203450e58b2
#
_entry.id   f23d57b4da2b8b949391f203450e58b2
#
_cell.length_a   1.000
_cell.length_b   1.000
_cell.length_c   1.000
_cell.angle_alpha   90.00
_cell.angle_beta   90.00
_cell.angle_gamma   90.00
#
_symmetry.space_group_name_H-M   'P 1'
#
loop_
_entity.id
_entity.type
_entity.pdbx_description
1 polymer ?
#
loop_
_entity_poly.entity_id
_entity_poly.type
_entity_poly.pdbx_seq_one_letter_code
_entity_poly.pdbx_strand_id
1 'polypeptide(L)' 'MTNEINKMLMALDEMGYDVECVMDCYVTIRHNGKILFAGDDFIALEAFCDSILY' A
#
# COMPACT_ATOMS: atom_id res chain seq x y z
N MET A 1 -10.99 -1.32 4.61
CA MET A 1 -10.30 -0.23 3.89
C MET A 1 -11.28 0.57 3.05
N THR A 2 -10.98 1.83 2.83
CA THR A 2 -11.81 2.68 1.98
C THR A 2 -11.59 2.35 0.51
N ASN A 3 -12.53 2.77 -0.35
CA ASN A 3 -12.38 2.58 -1.79
C ASN A 3 -11.16 3.32 -2.34
N GLU A 4 -10.85 4.49 -1.78
CA GLU A 4 -9.69 5.27 -2.22
C GLU A 4 -8.39 4.54 -1.93
N ILE A 5 -8.25 3.96 -0.74
CA ILE A 5 -7.08 3.19 -0.38
C ILE A 5 -6.95 1.97 -1.28
N ASN A 6 -8.06 1.27 -1.53
CA ASN A 6 -8.04 0.12 -2.44
C ASN A 6 -7.57 0.50 -3.83
N LYS A 7 -8.02 1.63 -4.35
CA LYS A 7 -7.59 2.10 -5.68
C LYS A 7 -6.09 2.41 -5.70
N MET A 8 -5.57 3.03 -4.65
CA MET A 8 -4.14 3.32 -4.56
C MET A 8 -3.32 2.03 -4.49
N LEU A 9 -3.77 1.06 -3.71
CA LEU A 9 -3.07 -0.22 -3.61
C LEU A 9 -3.08 -0.96 -4.95
N MET A 10 -4.19 -0.92 -5.67
CA MET A 10 -4.27 -1.52 -7.00
C MET A 10 -3.32 -0.83 -7.98
N ALA A 11 -3.22 0.49 -7.91
CA ALA A 11 -2.29 1.23 -8.76
C ALA A 11 -0.84 0.85 -8.48
N LEU A 12 -0.49 0.68 -7.21
CA LEU A 12 0.87 0.23 -6.84
C LEU A 12 1.13 -1.18 -7.35
N ASP A 13 0.14 -2.06 -7.24
CA ASP A 13 0.27 -3.43 -7.75
C ASP A 13 0.54 -3.43 -9.25
N GLU A 14 -0.17 -2.60 -10.00
CA GLU A 14 0.03 -2.46 -11.44
C GLU A 14 1.40 -1.88 -11.78
N MET A 15 1.97 -1.09 -10.90
CA MET A 15 3.32 -0.53 -11.08
C MET A 15 4.43 -1.52 -10.76
N GLY A 16 4.08 -2.72 -10.29
CA GLY A 16 5.07 -3.73 -9.97
C GLY A 16 5.41 -3.83 -8.49
N TYR A 17 4.71 -3.12 -7.63
CA TYR A 17 4.87 -3.27 -6.18
C TYR A 17 4.12 -4.51 -5.70
N ASP A 18 4.69 -5.18 -4.72
CA ASP A 18 4.07 -6.35 -4.11
C ASP A 18 3.25 -5.90 -2.90
N VAL A 19 1.94 -5.92 -3.04
CA VAL A 19 1.01 -5.45 -2.01
C VAL A 19 0.32 -6.64 -1.37
N GLU A 20 0.38 -6.71 -0.05
CA GLU A 20 -0.25 -7.79 0.71
C GLU A 20 -1.09 -7.21 1.82
N CYS A 21 -2.35 -7.66 1.92
CA CYS A 21 -3.27 -7.24 2.97
C CYS A 21 -3.62 -8.46 3.84
N VAL A 22 -3.50 -8.30 5.15
CA VAL A 22 -3.84 -9.34 6.10
C VAL A 22 -5.02 -8.86 6.93
N MET A 23 -6.12 -9.62 6.92
CA MET A 23 -7.33 -9.36 7.71
C MET A 23 -7.94 -7.98 7.49
N ASP A 24 -7.71 -7.39 6.31
CA ASP A 24 -8.21 -6.07 5.91
C ASP A 24 -7.75 -4.92 6.81
N CYS A 25 -6.77 -5.15 7.67
CA CYS A 25 -6.31 -4.09 8.57
C CYS A 25 -4.79 -3.91 8.58
N TYR A 26 -4.02 -4.87 8.09
CA TYR A 26 -2.56 -4.78 8.06
C TYR A 26 -2.08 -4.89 6.62
N VAL A 27 -1.33 -3.89 6.18
CA VAL A 27 -0.86 -3.81 4.79
C VAL A 27 0.66 -3.84 4.76
N THR A 28 1.22 -4.66 3.89
CA THR A 28 2.66 -4.71 3.63
C THR A 28 2.88 -4.40 2.16
N ILE A 29 3.80 -3.48 1.87
CA ILE A 29 4.17 -3.12 0.51
C ILE A 29 5.66 -3.37 0.34
N ARG A 30 6.00 -4.20 -0.65
CA ARG A 30 7.39 -4.55 -0.98
C ARG A 30 7.70 -4.13 -2.40
N HIS A 31 8.96 -3.85 -2.63
CA HIS A 31 9.46 -3.57 -3.97
C HIS A 31 10.92 -4.02 -4.05
N ASN A 32 11.24 -4.83 -5.06
CA ASN A 32 12.59 -5.38 -5.24
C ASN A 32 13.10 -6.12 -3.99
N GLY A 33 12.20 -6.84 -3.31
CA GLY A 33 12.56 -7.60 -2.11
C GLY A 33 12.67 -6.78 -0.83
N LYS A 34 12.43 -5.47 -0.90
CA LYS A 34 12.46 -4.60 0.28
C LYS A 34 11.05 -4.25 0.74
N ILE A 35 10.84 -4.30 2.04
CA ILE A 35 9.60 -3.82 2.64
C ILE A 35 9.68 -2.30 2.73
N LEU A 36 8.79 -1.61 2.03
CA LEU A 36 8.73 -0.15 2.04
C LEU A 36 7.71 0.37 3.04
N PHE A 37 6.66 -0.39 3.29
CA PHE A 37 5.62 -0.05 4.25
C PHE A 37 5.09 -1.32 4.89
N ALA A 38 4.84 -1.28 6.19
CA ALA A 38 4.19 -2.37 6.90
C ALA A 38 3.46 -1.80 8.11
N GLY A 39 2.18 -2.06 8.23
CA GLY A 39 1.41 -1.59 9.36
C GLY A 39 -0.07 -1.50 9.10
N ASP A 40 -0.79 -1.01 10.11
CA ASP A 40 -2.24 -0.85 10.09
C ASP A 40 -2.69 0.61 10.19
N ASP A 41 -1.77 1.55 10.14
CA ASP A 41 -2.08 2.98 10.16
C ASP A 41 -2.42 3.44 8.75
N PHE A 42 -3.72 3.55 8.47
CA PHE A 42 -4.18 3.91 7.13
C PHE A 42 -3.89 5.36 6.76
N ILE A 43 -3.71 6.24 7.74
CA ILE A 43 -3.29 7.62 7.46
C ILE A 43 -1.86 7.60 6.91
N ALA A 44 -0.97 6.87 7.56
CA ALA A 44 0.40 6.72 7.10
C ALA A 44 0.45 5.99 5.75
N LEU A 45 -0.39 4.99 5.56
CA LEU A 45 -0.47 4.26 4.29
C LEU A 45 -0.89 5.19 3.16
N GLU A 46 -1.89 6.01 3.38
CA GLU A 46 -2.35 6.97 2.38
C GLU A 46 -1.24 7.95 2.01
N ALA A 47 -0.54 8.48 3.02
CA ALA A 47 0.58 9.38 2.78
C ALA A 47 1.70 8.69 1.99
N PHE A 48 1.99 7.44 2.30
CA PHE A 48 2.99 6.66 1.56
C PHE A 48 2.58 6.47 0.11
N CYS A 49 1.32 6.09 -0.13
CA CYS A 49 0.82 5.90 -1.49
C CYS A 49 0.86 7.20 -2.28
N ASP A 50 0.46 8.31 -1.67
CA ASP A 50 0.50 9.61 -2.32
C ASP A 50 1.92 10.00 -2.73
N SER A 51 2.92 9.67 -1.93
CA SER A 51 4.30 10.00 -2.24
C SER A 51 4.82 9.24 -3.46
N ILE A 52 4.23 8.11 -3.79
CA ILE A 52 4.61 7.32 -4.96
C ILE A 52 3.77 7.69 -6.18
N LEU A 53 2.45 7.87 -5.99
CA LEU A 53 1.53 8.08 -7.10
C LEU A 53 1.49 9.54 -7.57
N TYR A 54 1.83 10.45 -6.72
CA TYR A 54 1.82 11.89 -7.01
C TYR A 54 3.13 12.55 -6.57
#